data_10706f2d48edb375668062b70196c5d3
#
_entry.id   10706f2d48edb375668062b70196c5d3
#
_cell.length_a   1.000
_cell.length_b   1.000
_cell.length_c   1.000
_cell.angle_alpha   90.00
_cell.angle_beta   90.00
_cell.angle_gamma   90.00
#
_symmetry.space_group_name_H-M   'P 1'
#
loop_
_entity.id
_entity.type
_entity.pdbx_description
1 polymer ?
#
loop_
_entity_poly.entity_id
_entity_poly.type
_entity_poly.pdbx_seq_one_letter_code
_entity_poly.pdbx_strand_id
1 'polypeptide(L)'
;GFRIVDFSLLDWPVLPSPPYIELSSFTSYPDAGYNHSGWLSDDGTIYAMQDENHGYDVKIMDVSDYNNITVLSILNSGENAQSMAHNGIIKGDFLYLAYYHDGLRVFDISDPSNPIQVCNYDTYSPASYNSYKGAWGVYPYLPSGNIIVSDMQSGLYVLDCTVPVNSVKNINQNLNIYPNPAKDYFNVNKKANRIEIYDISGRKITQQIVANNYKFYRENIANGLYIYRLFNKRDLEIENGKIIFE
;
A
#
# COMPACT_ATOMS: atom_id res chain seq x y z
N GLY A 1 -11.90 1.35 19.03
CA GLY A 1 -11.76 2.44 18.06
C GLY A 1 -10.38 3.06 18.07
N PHE A 2 -10.12 3.94 17.15
CA PHE A 2 -8.83 4.65 17.05
C PHE A 2 -9.01 6.16 17.19
N ARG A 3 -7.87 6.85 17.39
CA ARG A 3 -7.80 8.30 17.47
C ARG A 3 -6.68 8.81 16.60
N ILE A 4 -6.91 9.95 15.97
CA ILE A 4 -5.86 10.72 15.28
C ILE A 4 -5.43 11.83 16.23
N VAL A 5 -4.14 11.92 16.48
CA VAL A 5 -3.56 12.88 17.41
C VAL A 5 -2.43 13.64 16.77
N ASP A 6 -2.33 14.92 17.06
CA ASP A 6 -1.24 15.79 16.64
C ASP A 6 -0.23 15.92 17.77
N PHE A 7 0.99 15.52 17.51
CA PHE A 7 2.14 15.65 18.38
C PHE A 7 3.08 16.80 18.00
N SER A 8 2.71 17.65 17.04
CA SER A 8 3.58 18.73 16.54
C SER A 8 3.98 19.75 17.61
N LEU A 9 3.21 19.82 18.71
CA LEU A 9 3.49 20.69 19.86
C LEU A 9 4.33 20.03 20.95
N LEU A 10 4.84 18.82 20.73
CA LEU A 10 5.74 18.18 21.65
C LEU A 10 7.11 18.88 21.60
N ASP A 11 7.33 19.76 22.56
CA ASP A 11 8.63 20.40 22.75
C ASP A 11 9.39 19.68 23.90
N TRP A 12 10.38 18.88 23.50
CA TRP A 12 11.18 18.16 24.47
C TRP A 12 12.20 19.08 25.13
N PRO A 13 12.35 19.17 26.47
CA PRO A 13 11.86 18.23 27.50
C PRO A 13 10.55 18.64 28.18
N VAL A 14 9.90 19.70 27.77
CA VAL A 14 8.65 20.18 28.40
C VAL A 14 7.47 19.61 27.65
N LEU A 15 6.79 18.63 28.25
CA LEU A 15 5.59 18.05 27.68
C LEU A 15 4.36 18.89 28.05
N PRO A 16 3.52 19.29 27.09
CA PRO A 16 2.21 19.87 27.40
C PRO A 16 1.31 18.85 28.13
N SER A 17 0.28 19.31 28.78
CA SER A 17 -0.71 18.44 29.41
C SER A 17 -2.11 18.78 28.88
N PRO A 18 -2.70 17.95 28.03
CA PRO A 18 -2.21 16.66 27.50
C PRO A 18 -1.06 16.83 26.50
N PRO A 19 -0.19 15.82 26.33
CA PRO A 19 0.98 15.90 25.47
C PRO A 19 0.66 15.83 23.98
N TYR A 20 -0.58 15.92 23.58
CA TYR A 20 -1.07 15.85 22.21
C TYR A 20 -2.38 16.63 22.04
N ILE A 21 -2.71 16.95 20.81
CA ILE A 21 -4.04 17.46 20.43
C ILE A 21 -4.78 16.31 19.74
N GLU A 22 -5.93 15.91 20.27
CA GLU A 22 -6.81 14.96 19.60
C GLU A 22 -7.50 15.68 18.43
N LEU A 23 -7.21 15.24 17.21
CA LEU A 23 -7.79 15.77 15.98
C LEU A 23 -9.10 15.07 15.65
N SER A 24 -9.18 13.76 15.90
CA SER A 24 -10.37 12.95 15.63
C SER A 24 -10.42 11.71 16.50
N SER A 25 -11.64 11.23 16.73
CA SER A 25 -11.92 9.97 17.42
C SER A 25 -12.99 9.19 16.65
N PHE A 26 -12.68 7.96 16.27
CA PHE A 26 -13.57 7.08 15.51
C PHE A 26 -13.80 5.80 16.29
N THR A 27 -14.97 5.69 16.93
CA THR A 27 -15.30 4.63 17.87
C THR A 27 -16.58 3.87 17.54
N SER A 28 -17.32 4.33 16.52
CA SER A 28 -18.58 3.72 16.08
C SER A 28 -18.45 3.26 14.63
N TYR A 29 -18.21 1.96 14.43
CA TYR A 29 -18.06 1.32 13.14
C TYR A 29 -18.48 -0.16 13.25
N PRO A 30 -18.73 -0.86 12.13
CA PRO A 30 -19.09 -2.27 12.16
C PRO A 30 -18.01 -3.12 12.84
N ASP A 31 -18.41 -4.10 13.65
CA ASP A 31 -17.52 -4.98 14.41
C ASP A 31 -16.48 -4.21 15.22
N ALA A 32 -16.90 -3.15 15.92
CA ALA A 32 -16.01 -2.40 16.78
C ALA A 32 -15.66 -3.23 18.02
N GLY A 33 -14.37 -3.50 18.17
CA GLY A 33 -13.86 -4.35 19.24
C GLY A 33 -12.53 -3.89 19.81
N TYR A 34 -11.63 -4.84 20.06
CA TYR A 34 -10.28 -4.56 20.52
C TYR A 34 -9.43 -4.12 19.34
N ASN A 35 -9.38 -2.81 19.12
CA ASN A 35 -8.52 -2.22 18.10
C ASN A 35 -7.05 -2.46 18.44
N HIS A 36 -6.43 -3.37 17.70
CA HIS A 36 -5.09 -3.88 17.98
C HIS A 36 -4.03 -3.26 17.09
N SER A 37 -4.28 -3.24 15.80
CA SER A 37 -3.31 -2.77 14.82
C SER A 37 -3.97 -2.06 13.65
N GLY A 38 -3.14 -1.39 12.85
CA GLY A 38 -3.55 -0.79 11.60
C GLY A 38 -2.38 -0.18 10.86
N TRP A 39 -2.59 0.14 9.60
CA TRP A 39 -1.57 0.70 8.72
C TRP A 39 -2.14 1.77 7.81
N LEU A 40 -1.42 2.87 7.69
CA LEU A 40 -1.77 3.99 6.82
C LEU A 40 -1.11 3.81 5.45
N SER A 41 -1.83 4.11 4.37
CA SER A 41 -1.25 4.17 3.02
C SER A 41 -0.17 5.25 2.90
N ASP A 42 0.73 5.09 1.94
CA ASP A 42 1.86 6.03 1.74
C ASP A 42 1.41 7.47 1.44
N ASP A 43 0.23 7.63 0.85
CA ASP A 43 -0.37 8.95 0.56
C ASP A 43 -1.19 9.51 1.73
N GLY A 44 -1.36 8.74 2.81
CA GLY A 44 -2.07 9.15 4.02
C GLY A 44 -3.59 9.18 3.89
N THR A 45 -4.18 8.55 2.87
CA THR A 45 -5.63 8.63 2.62
C THR A 45 -6.41 7.40 3.06
N ILE A 46 -5.79 6.22 3.03
CA ILE A 46 -6.42 4.94 3.36
C ILE A 46 -5.78 4.35 4.62
N TYR A 47 -6.61 3.90 5.53
CA TYR A 47 -6.18 3.19 6.73
C TYR A 47 -6.84 1.82 6.83
N ALA A 48 -6.02 0.77 6.94
CA ALA A 48 -6.49 -0.59 7.22
C ALA A 48 -6.41 -0.85 8.72
N MET A 49 -7.54 -1.23 9.33
CA MET A 49 -7.65 -1.40 10.79
C MET A 49 -8.06 -2.83 11.13
N GLN A 50 -7.38 -3.42 12.11
CA GLN A 50 -7.65 -4.73 12.65
C GLN A 50 -8.13 -4.64 14.09
N ASP A 51 -9.36 -5.11 14.33
CA ASP A 51 -9.86 -5.40 15.68
C ASP A 51 -9.58 -6.87 15.99
N GLU A 52 -8.72 -7.14 16.99
CA GLU A 52 -8.25 -8.47 17.34
C GLU A 52 -9.29 -9.22 18.18
N ASN A 53 -10.40 -9.52 17.55
CA ASN A 53 -11.48 -10.34 18.10
C ASN A 53 -11.84 -11.44 17.11
N HIS A 54 -12.11 -12.62 17.63
CA HIS A 54 -12.55 -13.76 16.78
C HIS A 54 -13.82 -13.40 16.01
N GLY A 55 -13.78 -13.57 14.68
CA GLY A 55 -14.88 -13.28 13.78
C GLY A 55 -15.08 -11.81 13.45
N TYR A 56 -14.13 -10.93 13.83
CA TYR A 56 -14.17 -9.52 13.45
C TYR A 56 -13.33 -9.29 12.22
N ASP A 57 -13.90 -8.55 11.28
CA ASP A 57 -13.32 -8.32 9.97
C ASP A 57 -12.40 -7.09 9.95
N VAL A 58 -11.50 -7.04 8.97
CA VAL A 58 -10.60 -5.89 8.72
C VAL A 58 -11.38 -4.77 8.06
N LYS A 59 -11.23 -3.54 8.55
CA LYS A 59 -11.87 -2.34 8.02
C LYS A 59 -10.89 -1.58 7.12
N ILE A 60 -11.32 -1.23 5.92
CA ILE A 60 -10.63 -0.28 5.05
C ILE A 60 -11.35 1.05 5.13
N MET A 61 -10.63 2.09 5.50
CA MET A 61 -11.21 3.39 5.82
C MET A 61 -10.58 4.49 5.00
N ASP A 62 -11.42 5.45 4.58
CA ASP A 62 -10.98 6.75 4.11
C ASP A 62 -10.72 7.66 5.32
N VAL A 63 -9.48 8.10 5.46
CA VAL A 63 -9.01 9.00 6.50
C VAL A 63 -8.44 10.30 5.91
N SER A 64 -8.70 10.56 4.65
CA SER A 64 -8.22 11.76 3.94
C SER A 64 -8.75 13.06 4.54
N ASP A 65 -9.94 13.00 5.14
CA ASP A 65 -10.49 14.05 6.00
C ASP A 65 -10.75 13.47 7.40
N TYR A 66 -9.88 13.80 8.35
CA TYR A 66 -10.01 13.33 9.73
C TYR A 66 -11.26 13.82 10.46
N ASN A 67 -11.99 14.83 9.93
CA ASN A 67 -13.28 15.26 10.44
C ASN A 67 -14.45 14.40 9.89
N ASN A 68 -14.21 13.61 8.84
CA ASN A 68 -15.23 12.80 8.18
C ASN A 68 -14.67 11.42 7.78
N ILE A 69 -14.23 10.64 8.75
CA ILE A 69 -13.69 9.29 8.52
C ILE A 69 -14.83 8.35 8.15
N THR A 70 -14.65 7.56 7.09
CA THR A 70 -15.66 6.60 6.62
C THR A 70 -15.07 5.20 6.41
N VAL A 71 -15.85 4.16 6.71
CA VAL A 71 -15.52 2.78 6.33
C VAL A 71 -15.93 2.57 4.89
N LEU A 72 -14.95 2.31 4.03
CA LEU A 72 -15.15 2.06 2.59
C LEU A 72 -15.55 0.61 2.33
N SER A 73 -14.90 -0.32 3.01
CA SER A 73 -15.17 -1.75 2.90
C SER A 73 -14.75 -2.51 4.15
N ILE A 74 -15.27 -3.72 4.23
CA ILE A 74 -14.94 -4.71 5.27
C ILE A 74 -14.51 -5.97 4.55
N LEU A 75 -13.41 -6.59 4.98
CA LEU A 75 -12.88 -7.80 4.37
C LEU A 75 -12.47 -8.83 5.41
N ASN A 76 -12.58 -10.09 5.04
CA ASN A 76 -12.11 -11.23 5.81
C ASN A 76 -11.34 -12.23 4.94
N SER A 77 -10.77 -13.26 5.56
CA SER A 77 -10.03 -14.32 4.85
C SER A 77 -10.91 -15.20 3.98
N GLY A 78 -12.20 -15.30 4.28
CA GLY A 78 -13.13 -16.23 3.65
C GLY A 78 -13.05 -17.68 4.15
N GLU A 79 -12.15 -18.01 5.10
CA GLU A 79 -11.89 -19.39 5.55
C GLU A 79 -12.84 -19.83 6.66
N ASN A 80 -13.03 -19.02 7.68
CA ASN A 80 -13.84 -19.38 8.83
C ASN A 80 -14.49 -18.16 9.48
N ALA A 81 -15.71 -18.31 9.99
CA ALA A 81 -16.44 -17.25 10.68
C ALA A 81 -15.77 -16.78 12.00
N GLN A 82 -14.78 -17.49 12.52
CA GLN A 82 -13.98 -17.11 13.69
C GLN A 82 -12.56 -16.67 13.31
N SER A 83 -12.27 -16.51 12.02
CA SER A 83 -11.01 -15.97 11.54
C SER A 83 -10.74 -14.58 12.11
N MET A 84 -9.47 -14.25 12.32
CA MET A 84 -9.07 -13.02 12.98
C MET A 84 -7.73 -12.54 12.42
N ALA A 85 -7.68 -11.30 11.96
CA ALA A 85 -6.44 -10.66 11.55
C ALA A 85 -5.68 -10.14 12.78
N HIS A 86 -4.34 -10.28 12.77
CA HIS A 86 -3.48 -9.73 13.81
C HIS A 86 -2.82 -8.42 13.34
N ASN A 87 -1.96 -8.50 12.33
CA ASN A 87 -1.23 -7.35 11.81
C ASN A 87 -1.41 -7.21 10.30
N GLY A 88 -1.46 -5.96 9.84
CA GLY A 88 -1.53 -5.63 8.42
C GLY A 88 -0.57 -4.52 8.04
N ILE A 89 -0.07 -4.58 6.80
CA ILE A 89 0.77 -3.56 6.18
C ILE A 89 0.24 -3.24 4.80
N ILE A 90 0.01 -1.97 4.52
CA ILE A 90 -0.26 -1.48 3.17
C ILE A 90 1.08 -1.15 2.50
N LYS A 91 1.27 -1.66 1.27
CA LYS A 91 2.40 -1.31 0.41
C LYS A 91 1.89 -1.10 -1.00
N GLY A 92 1.91 0.13 -1.48
CA GLY A 92 1.28 0.50 -2.75
C GLY A 92 -0.21 0.15 -2.73
N ASP A 93 -0.68 -0.57 -3.75
CA ASP A 93 -2.08 -0.97 -3.89
C ASP A 93 -2.43 -2.28 -3.16
N PHE A 94 -1.55 -2.82 -2.31
CA PHE A 94 -1.77 -4.11 -1.66
C PHE A 94 -1.76 -4.02 -0.15
N LEU A 95 -2.71 -4.71 0.48
CA LEU A 95 -2.77 -4.95 1.92
C LEU A 95 -2.30 -6.38 2.21
N TYR A 96 -1.23 -6.50 2.97
CA TYR A 96 -0.66 -7.75 3.45
C TYR A 96 -1.09 -7.98 4.88
N LEU A 97 -1.70 -9.12 5.17
CA LEU A 97 -2.25 -9.44 6.49
C LEU A 97 -1.64 -10.74 7.04
N ALA A 98 -1.15 -10.68 8.28
CA ALA A 98 -0.97 -11.85 9.11
C ALA A 98 -2.31 -12.18 9.77
N TYR A 99 -2.92 -13.29 9.35
CA TYR A 99 -4.31 -13.62 9.67
C TYR A 99 -4.41 -14.83 10.59
N TYR A 100 -3.59 -14.88 11.64
CA TYR A 100 -3.49 -15.99 12.59
C TYR A 100 -3.58 -17.36 11.91
N HIS A 101 -4.63 -18.15 12.20
CA HIS A 101 -4.85 -19.49 11.69
C HIS A 101 -4.87 -19.60 10.16
N ASP A 102 -5.24 -18.51 9.48
CA ASP A 102 -5.36 -18.52 8.03
C ASP A 102 -4.03 -18.12 7.33
N GLY A 103 -2.99 -17.80 8.10
CA GLY A 103 -1.66 -17.49 7.56
C GLY A 103 -1.56 -16.12 6.91
N LEU A 104 -0.89 -16.05 5.77
CA LEU A 104 -0.79 -14.84 4.95
C LEU A 104 -2.04 -14.68 4.09
N ARG A 105 -2.59 -13.46 4.09
CA ARG A 105 -3.62 -13.03 3.14
C ARG A 105 -3.18 -11.71 2.50
N VAL A 106 -3.27 -11.61 1.17
CA VAL A 106 -2.93 -10.38 0.45
C VAL A 106 -4.12 -9.94 -0.39
N PHE A 107 -4.51 -8.68 -0.22
CA PHE A 107 -5.62 -8.08 -0.95
C PHE A 107 -5.13 -6.95 -1.83
N ASP A 108 -5.61 -6.90 -3.07
CA ASP A 108 -5.55 -5.72 -3.94
C ASP A 108 -6.61 -4.73 -3.42
N ILE A 109 -6.16 -3.58 -2.98
CA ILE A 109 -6.97 -2.46 -2.47
C ILE A 109 -6.86 -1.23 -3.38
N SER A 110 -6.48 -1.39 -4.64
CA SER A 110 -6.45 -0.30 -5.63
C SER A 110 -7.82 0.34 -5.83
N ASP A 111 -8.90 -0.43 -5.61
CA ASP A 111 -10.24 0.07 -5.30
C ASP A 111 -10.55 -0.30 -3.84
N PRO A 112 -10.35 0.61 -2.88
CA PRO A 112 -10.51 0.31 -1.47
C PRO A 112 -11.95 0.03 -1.05
N SER A 113 -12.93 0.33 -1.94
CA SER A 113 -14.34 -0.03 -1.73
C SER A 113 -14.67 -1.46 -2.13
N ASN A 114 -13.81 -2.09 -2.96
CA ASN A 114 -13.96 -3.46 -3.45
C ASN A 114 -12.65 -4.24 -3.41
N PRO A 115 -12.10 -4.53 -2.23
CA PRO A 115 -10.86 -5.30 -2.07
C PRO A 115 -10.98 -6.70 -2.67
N ILE A 116 -9.92 -7.18 -3.33
CA ILE A 116 -9.89 -8.51 -3.94
C ILE A 116 -8.71 -9.29 -3.36
N GLN A 117 -8.96 -10.48 -2.77
CA GLN A 117 -7.88 -11.36 -2.35
C GLN A 117 -7.12 -11.87 -3.58
N VAL A 118 -5.82 -11.63 -3.61
CA VAL A 118 -4.95 -11.94 -4.75
C VAL A 118 -3.92 -13.02 -4.44
N CYS A 119 -3.63 -13.25 -3.16
CA CYS A 119 -2.66 -14.24 -2.73
C CYS A 119 -2.98 -14.69 -1.31
N ASN A 120 -2.68 -15.96 -1.04
CA ASN A 120 -2.74 -16.52 0.31
C ASN A 120 -1.72 -17.64 0.47
N TYR A 121 -1.32 -17.88 1.72
CA TYR A 121 -0.52 -19.01 2.12
C TYR A 121 -0.81 -19.38 3.57
N ASP A 122 -1.28 -20.60 3.80
CA ASP A 122 -1.58 -21.10 5.15
C ASP A 122 -0.29 -21.54 5.82
N THR A 123 0.09 -20.82 6.88
CA THR A 123 1.29 -21.17 7.68
C THR A 123 0.99 -22.17 8.78
N TYR A 124 -0.30 -22.36 9.11
CA TYR A 124 -0.76 -23.17 10.22
C TYR A 124 -2.07 -23.90 9.88
N SER A 125 -2.13 -25.20 10.12
CA SER A 125 -3.35 -26.00 9.93
C SER A 125 -4.10 -26.12 11.26
N PRO A 126 -5.15 -25.36 11.51
CA PRO A 126 -5.81 -25.32 12.80
C PRO A 126 -6.74 -26.51 13.01
N ALA A 127 -6.71 -27.06 14.22
CA ALA A 127 -7.78 -27.95 14.68
C ALA A 127 -9.01 -27.18 15.17
N SER A 128 -8.83 -25.90 15.49
CA SER A 128 -9.87 -25.01 16.04
C SER A 128 -9.44 -23.53 15.92
N TYR A 129 -10.41 -22.64 15.75
CA TYR A 129 -10.21 -21.19 15.61
C TYR A 129 -10.37 -20.40 16.92
N ASN A 130 -10.47 -21.06 18.06
CA ASN A 130 -10.69 -20.40 19.36
C ASN A 130 -9.40 -20.08 20.12
N SER A 131 -8.31 -19.82 19.41
CA SER A 131 -6.98 -19.55 19.98
C SER A 131 -6.21 -18.51 19.18
N TYR A 132 -5.12 -18.01 19.74
CA TYR A 132 -4.18 -17.08 19.10
C TYR A 132 -2.97 -17.90 18.60
N LYS A 133 -3.06 -18.45 17.39
CA LYS A 133 -2.03 -19.31 16.77
C LYS A 133 -1.94 -19.01 15.28
N GLY A 134 -0.77 -19.30 14.70
CA GLY A 134 -0.52 -19.10 13.27
C GLY A 134 0.24 -17.82 12.99
N ALA A 135 -0.06 -17.17 11.86
CA ALA A 135 0.65 -15.99 11.40
C ALA A 135 0.40 -14.77 12.31
N TRP A 136 1.47 -14.20 12.83
CA TRP A 136 1.44 -13.10 13.79
C TRP A 136 1.97 -11.78 13.22
N GLY A 137 2.97 -11.83 12.34
CA GLY A 137 3.55 -10.65 11.70
C GLY A 137 3.80 -10.86 10.22
N VAL A 138 3.74 -9.78 9.46
CA VAL A 138 4.03 -9.75 8.03
C VAL A 138 4.95 -8.57 7.71
N TYR A 139 5.89 -8.75 6.75
CA TYR A 139 6.77 -7.69 6.29
C TYR A 139 7.01 -7.81 4.77
N PRO A 140 6.46 -6.92 3.96
CA PRO A 140 6.50 -6.99 2.49
C PRO A 140 7.60 -6.13 1.84
N TYR A 141 8.47 -5.45 2.61
CA TYR A 141 9.40 -4.46 2.07
C TYR A 141 10.79 -5.00 1.72
N LEU A 142 10.99 -6.32 1.59
CA LEU A 142 12.26 -6.84 1.12
C LEU A 142 12.56 -6.37 -0.31
N PRO A 143 13.82 -6.01 -0.64
CA PRO A 143 14.21 -5.60 -1.99
C PRO A 143 13.99 -6.70 -3.04
N SER A 144 13.96 -7.98 -2.63
CA SER A 144 13.68 -9.12 -3.50
C SER A 144 12.22 -9.22 -3.94
N GLY A 145 11.30 -8.50 -3.27
CA GLY A 145 9.86 -8.66 -3.42
C GLY A 145 9.26 -9.78 -2.55
N ASN A 146 10.09 -10.58 -1.90
CA ASN A 146 9.61 -11.62 -1.00
C ASN A 146 8.94 -11.01 0.23
N ILE A 147 7.98 -11.77 0.78
CA ILE A 147 7.23 -11.42 1.98
C ILE A 147 7.74 -12.28 3.13
N ILE A 148 8.07 -11.66 4.25
CA ILE A 148 8.35 -12.38 5.49
C ILE A 148 7.07 -12.50 6.29
N VAL A 149 6.78 -13.72 6.78
CA VAL A 149 5.69 -13.98 7.72
C VAL A 149 6.27 -14.69 8.93
N SER A 150 6.02 -14.14 10.12
CA SER A 150 6.32 -14.82 11.39
C SER A 150 5.09 -15.57 11.88
N ASP A 151 5.25 -16.89 12.11
CA ASP A 151 4.22 -17.76 12.66
C ASP A 151 4.60 -18.19 14.07
N MET A 152 3.65 -18.16 15.00
CA MET A 152 3.89 -18.42 16.42
C MET A 152 4.28 -19.88 16.70
N GLN A 153 3.90 -20.84 15.86
CA GLN A 153 4.14 -22.26 16.02
C GLN A 153 5.19 -22.79 15.05
N SER A 154 5.19 -22.28 13.81
CA SER A 154 5.97 -22.84 12.72
C SER A 154 7.22 -22.03 12.38
N GLY A 155 7.36 -20.83 12.97
CA GLY A 155 8.55 -19.97 12.84
C GLY A 155 8.46 -19.00 11.66
N LEU A 156 9.53 -18.84 10.90
CA LEU A 156 9.65 -17.84 9.85
C LEU A 156 9.40 -18.45 8.46
N TYR A 157 8.52 -17.81 7.71
CA TYR A 157 8.30 -18.09 6.29
C TYR A 157 8.83 -16.95 5.44
N VAL A 158 9.45 -17.31 4.30
CA VAL A 158 9.83 -16.40 3.23
C VAL A 158 9.04 -16.81 2.00
N LEU A 159 8.09 -15.99 1.63
CA LEU A 159 7.09 -16.29 0.62
C LEU A 159 7.26 -15.38 -0.59
N ASP A 160 7.02 -15.95 -1.76
CA ASP A 160 6.86 -15.19 -3.00
C ASP A 160 5.38 -15.22 -3.37
N CYS A 161 4.79 -14.04 -3.41
CA CYS A 161 3.43 -13.84 -3.86
C CYS A 161 3.49 -13.24 -5.27
N THR A 162 3.99 -14.00 -6.22
CA THR A 162 3.78 -13.66 -7.62
C THR A 162 2.30 -13.81 -7.91
N VAL A 163 1.58 -12.70 -7.76
CA VAL A 163 0.22 -12.63 -8.29
C VAL A 163 0.34 -12.95 -9.77
N PRO A 164 -0.20 -14.09 -10.26
CA PRO A 164 -0.20 -14.33 -11.68
C PRO A 164 -0.94 -13.14 -12.30
N VAL A 165 -0.27 -12.42 -13.19
CA VAL A 165 -0.87 -11.31 -13.97
C VAL A 165 -1.86 -11.92 -14.98
N ASN A 166 -2.79 -12.73 -14.49
CA ASN A 166 -3.84 -13.42 -15.26
C ASN A 166 -5.18 -12.68 -15.22
N SER A 167 -5.25 -11.58 -14.52
CA SER A 167 -6.18 -10.55 -14.91
C SER A 167 -5.43 -9.63 -15.87
N VAL A 168 -5.60 -9.85 -17.17
CA VAL A 168 -5.77 -8.70 -18.02
C VAL A 168 -6.99 -7.98 -17.42
N LYS A 169 -6.80 -7.19 -16.34
CA LYS A 169 -7.62 -6.03 -16.14
C LYS A 169 -7.61 -5.41 -17.54
N ASN A 170 -8.78 -5.22 -18.11
CA ASN A 170 -8.95 -4.24 -19.17
C ASN A 170 -8.36 -2.96 -18.57
N ILE A 171 -7.06 -2.81 -18.77
CA ILE A 171 -6.35 -1.60 -18.45
C ILE A 171 -6.80 -0.62 -19.54
N ASN A 172 -7.97 -0.04 -19.33
CA ASN A 172 -8.13 1.37 -19.57
C ASN A 172 -7.29 2.11 -18.52
N GLN A 173 -6.09 1.63 -18.20
CA GLN A 173 -5.08 2.45 -17.64
C GLN A 173 -4.82 3.47 -18.72
N ASN A 174 -5.23 4.68 -18.45
CA ASN A 174 -4.59 5.82 -19.07
C ASN A 174 -3.10 5.63 -18.80
N LEU A 175 -2.40 5.02 -19.76
CA LEU A 175 -0.95 4.83 -19.68
C LEU A 175 -0.39 6.22 -19.47
N ASN A 176 0.16 6.48 -18.29
CA ASN A 176 0.70 7.79 -17.97
C ASN A 176 1.90 8.11 -18.86
N ILE A 177 2.59 7.07 -19.31
CA ILE A 177 3.75 7.14 -20.23
C ILE A 177 3.53 6.18 -21.40
N TYR A 178 3.38 6.71 -22.62
CA TYR A 178 3.22 5.90 -23.84
C TYR A 178 3.63 6.68 -25.12
N PRO A 179 4.09 5.99 -26.19
CA PRO A 179 4.39 4.57 -26.26
C PRO A 179 5.57 4.18 -25.37
N ASN A 180 5.63 2.93 -24.97
CA ASN A 180 6.77 2.31 -24.34
C ASN A 180 6.90 0.85 -24.85
N PRO A 181 7.88 0.51 -25.70
CA PRO A 181 9.03 1.31 -26.14
C PRO A 181 8.67 2.56 -26.95
N ALA A 182 9.52 3.59 -26.84
CA ALA A 182 9.41 4.85 -27.54
C ALA A 182 10.54 5.03 -28.58
N LYS A 183 10.22 5.59 -29.76
CA LYS A 183 11.26 5.96 -30.77
C LYS A 183 11.75 7.39 -30.51
N ASP A 184 10.94 8.36 -30.85
CA ASP A 184 11.33 9.77 -30.83
C ASP A 184 10.74 10.53 -29.63
N TYR A 185 9.63 10.04 -29.09
CA TYR A 185 8.92 10.67 -27.98
C TYR A 185 8.02 9.68 -27.24
N PHE A 186 7.61 10.08 -26.06
CA PHE A 186 6.47 9.50 -25.31
C PHE A 186 5.58 10.59 -24.73
N ASN A 187 4.33 10.25 -24.45
CA ASN A 187 3.36 11.14 -23.81
C ASN A 187 3.38 10.91 -22.30
N VAL A 188 3.21 12.00 -21.53
CA VAL A 188 3.03 11.99 -20.09
C VAL A 188 1.61 12.48 -19.80
N ASN A 189 0.69 11.55 -19.51
CA ASN A 189 -0.73 11.85 -19.24
C ASN A 189 -1.01 12.19 -17.77
N LYS A 190 -0.04 11.99 -16.89
CA LYS A 190 -0.20 12.31 -15.48
C LYS A 190 0.04 13.79 -15.22
N LYS A 191 -0.71 14.36 -14.28
CA LYS A 191 -0.53 15.74 -13.83
C LYS A 191 0.79 15.85 -13.04
N ALA A 192 1.86 16.13 -13.74
CA ALA A 192 3.19 16.35 -13.19
C ALA A 192 3.68 17.77 -13.53
N ASN A 193 4.71 18.24 -12.82
CA ASN A 193 5.37 19.51 -13.08
C ASN A 193 6.79 19.33 -13.61
N ARG A 194 7.41 18.22 -13.32
CA ARG A 194 8.76 17.91 -13.74
C ARG A 194 8.89 16.41 -14.00
N ILE A 195 9.63 16.07 -15.05
CA ILE A 195 10.10 14.70 -15.34
C ILE A 195 11.62 14.68 -15.29
N GLU A 196 12.17 13.63 -14.72
CA GLU A 196 13.59 13.32 -14.75
C GLU A 196 13.80 11.94 -15.37
N ILE A 197 14.85 11.81 -16.18
CA ILE A 197 15.27 10.55 -16.82
C ILE A 197 16.64 10.16 -16.29
N TYR A 198 16.77 8.92 -15.89
CA TYR A 198 18.00 8.31 -15.35
C TYR A 198 18.41 7.10 -16.19
N ASP A 199 19.70 6.86 -16.31
CA ASP A 199 20.20 5.57 -16.80
C ASP A 199 20.10 4.49 -15.71
N ILE A 200 20.36 3.24 -16.09
CA ILE A 200 20.29 2.09 -15.18
C ILE A 200 21.31 2.13 -14.04
N SER A 201 22.32 2.99 -14.11
CA SER A 201 23.31 3.21 -13.03
C SER A 201 22.83 4.26 -12.02
N GLY A 202 21.66 4.89 -12.25
CA GLY A 202 21.10 5.94 -11.40
C GLY A 202 21.63 7.35 -11.72
N ARG A 203 22.41 7.52 -12.78
CA ARG A 203 22.88 8.82 -13.22
C ARG A 203 21.76 9.57 -13.95
N LYS A 204 21.46 10.80 -13.52
CA LYS A 204 20.47 11.66 -14.18
C LYS A 204 20.97 12.07 -15.58
N ILE A 205 20.19 11.74 -16.60
CA ILE A 205 20.47 12.06 -18.01
C ILE A 205 19.90 13.42 -18.37
N THR A 206 18.64 13.67 -18.00
CA THR A 206 17.95 14.93 -18.30
C THR A 206 16.81 15.18 -17.34
N GLN A 207 16.33 16.43 -17.31
CA GLN A 207 15.09 16.80 -16.67
C GLN A 207 14.36 17.87 -17.49
N GLN A 208 13.03 17.84 -17.46
CA GLN A 208 12.20 18.83 -18.15
C GLN A 208 11.01 19.24 -17.27
N ILE A 209 10.61 20.50 -17.38
CA ILE A 209 9.36 21.00 -16.81
C ILE A 209 8.23 20.51 -17.72
N VAL A 210 7.22 19.89 -17.14
CA VAL A 210 6.10 19.30 -17.87
C VAL A 210 4.77 19.91 -17.42
N ALA A 211 3.77 19.82 -18.28
CA ALA A 211 2.38 20.19 -18.00
C ALA A 211 1.49 18.97 -18.22
N ASN A 212 0.19 19.11 -17.97
CA ASN A 212 -0.75 18.02 -18.29
C ASN A 212 -0.68 17.67 -19.78
N ASN A 213 -0.68 16.37 -20.10
CA ASN A 213 -0.59 15.84 -21.47
C ASN A 213 0.67 16.31 -22.20
N TYR A 214 1.79 16.27 -21.52
CA TYR A 214 3.07 16.67 -22.07
C TYR A 214 3.65 15.57 -22.96
N LYS A 215 4.27 16.00 -24.07
CA LYS A 215 5.02 15.14 -24.97
C LYS A 215 6.52 15.32 -24.71
N PHE A 216 7.16 14.28 -24.13
CA PHE A 216 8.59 14.25 -23.91
C PHE A 216 9.30 13.80 -25.19
N TYR A 217 10.20 14.63 -25.71
CA TYR A 217 11.02 14.28 -26.85
C TYR A 217 12.37 13.74 -26.42
N ARG A 218 12.78 12.66 -27.05
CA ARG A 218 14.00 11.91 -26.73
C ARG A 218 15.31 12.72 -26.92
N GLU A 219 15.34 13.61 -27.91
CA GLU A 219 16.54 14.38 -28.29
C GLU A 219 17.78 13.49 -28.49
N ASN A 220 18.83 13.68 -27.67
CA ASN A 220 20.11 12.98 -27.75
C ASN A 220 20.22 11.76 -26.82
N ILE A 221 19.11 11.21 -26.33
CA ILE A 221 19.14 10.03 -25.49
C ILE A 221 19.32 8.78 -26.37
N ALA A 222 20.33 7.94 -26.09
CA ALA A 222 20.62 6.73 -26.86
C ALA A 222 19.50 5.67 -26.68
N ASN A 223 19.51 4.65 -27.57
CA ASN A 223 18.67 3.47 -27.40
C ASN A 223 19.01 2.78 -26.07
N GLY A 224 18.03 2.27 -25.36
CA GLY A 224 18.25 1.56 -24.11
C GLY A 224 17.12 1.69 -23.12
N LEU A 225 17.33 1.08 -21.96
CA LEU A 225 16.42 1.13 -20.81
C LEU A 225 16.79 2.29 -19.90
N TYR A 226 15.78 3.08 -19.52
CA TYR A 226 15.90 4.22 -18.64
C TYR A 226 14.85 4.17 -17.54
N ILE A 227 15.08 4.90 -16.46
CA ILE A 227 14.13 5.13 -15.38
C ILE A 227 13.62 6.55 -15.49
N TYR A 228 12.31 6.76 -15.49
CA TYR A 228 11.72 8.09 -15.36
C TYR A 228 11.20 8.30 -13.94
N ARG A 229 11.16 9.56 -13.49
CA ARG A 229 10.51 10.01 -12.27
C ARG A 229 9.69 11.26 -12.55
N LEU A 230 8.45 11.29 -12.05
CA LEU A 230 7.55 12.43 -12.16
C LEU A 230 7.41 13.12 -10.80
N PHE A 231 7.42 14.45 -10.82
CA PHE A 231 7.32 15.28 -9.62
C PHE A 231 6.16 16.26 -9.73
N ASN A 232 5.50 16.54 -8.61
CA ASN A 232 4.46 17.56 -8.51
C ASN A 232 5.04 18.98 -8.28
N LYS A 233 4.15 19.99 -8.13
CA LYS A 233 4.54 21.38 -7.86
C LYS A 233 5.32 21.59 -6.56
N ARG A 234 5.21 20.65 -5.61
CA ARG A 234 5.92 20.70 -4.32
C ARG A 234 7.23 19.92 -4.35
N ASP A 235 7.67 19.52 -5.54
CA ASP A 235 8.89 18.73 -5.75
C ASP A 235 8.85 17.32 -5.11
N LEU A 236 7.67 16.81 -4.83
CA LEU A 236 7.47 15.44 -4.36
C LEU A 236 7.38 14.51 -5.56
N GLU A 237 8.07 13.37 -5.49
CA GLU A 237 7.94 12.29 -6.46
C GLU A 237 6.53 11.69 -6.37
N ILE A 238 5.82 11.62 -7.50
CA ILE A 238 4.45 11.14 -7.58
C ILE A 238 4.32 9.87 -8.43
N GLU A 239 5.37 9.53 -9.19
CA GLU A 239 5.44 8.31 -10.00
C GLU A 239 6.87 8.08 -10.45
N ASN A 240 7.23 6.82 -10.60
CA ASN A 240 8.43 6.39 -11.32
C ASN A 240 8.12 5.13 -12.14
N GLY A 241 9.00 4.82 -13.09
CA GLY A 241 8.87 3.64 -13.90
C GLY A 241 9.99 3.51 -14.92
N LYS A 242 9.84 2.56 -15.82
CA LYS A 242 10.82 2.26 -16.87
C LYS A 242 10.32 2.76 -18.22
N ILE A 243 11.23 3.32 -19.01
CA ILE A 243 11.03 3.68 -20.41
C ILE A 243 12.12 3.08 -21.25
N ILE A 244 11.76 2.48 -22.38
CA ILE A 244 12.70 1.93 -23.35
C ILE A 244 12.70 2.84 -24.57
N PHE A 245 13.88 3.27 -25.01
CA PHE A 245 14.07 3.93 -26.30
C PHE A 245 14.67 2.95 -27.30
N GLU A 246 14.10 2.89 -28.52
CA GLU A 246 14.52 2.04 -29.65
C GLU A 246 14.60 2.81 -30.99
#